data_7ea3e9dd89ab7cdf0182625bb24fa10d
#
_entry.id   7ea3e9dd89ab7cdf0182625bb24fa10d
#
_cell.length_a   1.000
_cell.length_b   1.000
_cell.length_c   1.000
_cell.angle_alpha   90.00
_cell.angle_beta   90.00
_cell.angle_gamma   90.00
#
_symmetry.space_group_name_H-M   'P 1'
#
loop_
_entity.id
_entity.type
_entity.pdbx_description
1 polymer ?
#
loop_
_entity_poly.entity_id
_entity_poly.type
_entity_poly.pdbx_seq_one_letter_code
_entity_poly.pdbx_strand_id
1 'polypeptide(L)'
;MKIKWLWSCFIFLLIFSCKKEDSLPPELSVSAPLSMSSFDVLDNILVSGSASDESSIEWVEIKLLNGNLGSASAPIVLTTNELNFEFSASLFVDDIHLSSGNYFIKVSVFDGNNTTSNFVEISLSAVPLVLKNTFLVSASSNSFNLYEVSGNSTILKESFN
;
A
#
# COMPACT_ATOMS: atom_id res chain seq x y z
N MET A 1 -34.54 -57.29 -16.14
CA MET A 1 -35.21 -56.01 -15.84
C MET A 1 -34.46 -55.11 -14.83
N LYS A 2 -33.16 -55.34 -14.59
CA LYS A 2 -32.37 -54.56 -13.55
C LYS A 2 -31.38 -53.56 -14.16
N ILE A 3 -31.09 -53.62 -15.47
CA ILE A 3 -30.06 -52.75 -16.14
C ILE A 3 -30.61 -51.35 -16.47
N LYS A 4 -31.89 -51.19 -16.73
CA LYS A 4 -32.48 -49.88 -17.07
C LYS A 4 -32.49 -48.89 -15.94
N TRP A 5 -32.44 -49.33 -14.68
CA TRP A 5 -32.45 -48.45 -13.50
C TRP A 5 -31.06 -47.87 -13.23
N LEU A 6 -29.98 -48.60 -13.53
CA LEU A 6 -28.61 -48.10 -13.39
C LEU A 6 -28.31 -46.97 -14.36
N TRP A 7 -28.85 -47.03 -15.56
CA TRP A 7 -28.64 -45.98 -16.57
C TRP A 7 -29.37 -44.67 -16.22
N SER A 8 -30.55 -44.80 -15.59
CA SER A 8 -31.31 -43.62 -15.14
C SER A 8 -30.59 -42.84 -14.00
N CYS A 9 -29.92 -43.55 -13.09
CA CYS A 9 -29.14 -42.94 -12.01
C CYS A 9 -27.85 -42.28 -12.53
N PHE A 10 -27.21 -42.82 -13.56
CA PHE A 10 -25.98 -42.29 -14.13
C PHE A 10 -26.21 -40.98 -14.91
N ILE A 11 -27.37 -40.84 -15.55
CA ILE A 11 -27.75 -39.61 -16.27
C ILE A 11 -28.06 -38.48 -15.28
N PHE A 12 -28.61 -38.79 -14.09
CA PHE A 12 -28.92 -37.79 -13.08
C PHE A 12 -27.68 -37.20 -12.39
N LEU A 13 -26.58 -37.94 -12.35
CA LEU A 13 -25.28 -37.47 -11.79
C LEU A 13 -24.54 -36.47 -12.67
N LEU A 14 -24.85 -36.42 -13.98
CA LEU A 14 -24.16 -35.50 -14.92
C LEU A 14 -24.68 -34.07 -14.92
N ILE A 15 -25.85 -33.80 -14.33
CA ILE A 15 -26.47 -32.48 -14.32
C ILE A 15 -26.02 -31.59 -13.15
N PHE A 16 -25.24 -32.12 -12.20
CA PHE A 16 -24.76 -31.34 -11.04
C PHE A 16 -23.37 -30.73 -11.20
N SER A 17 -22.72 -30.84 -12.37
CA SER A 17 -21.33 -30.42 -12.57
C SER A 17 -21.18 -29.10 -13.31
N CYS A 18 -22.17 -28.23 -13.31
CA CYS A 18 -21.96 -26.88 -13.85
C CYS A 18 -21.92 -25.87 -12.68
N LYS A 19 -20.78 -25.75 -12.01
CA LYS A 19 -20.45 -24.50 -11.33
C LYS A 19 -20.26 -23.47 -12.45
N LYS A 20 -21.13 -22.47 -12.50
CA LYS A 20 -20.87 -21.27 -13.31
C LYS A 20 -19.56 -20.68 -12.79
N GLU A 21 -18.50 -20.81 -13.56
CA GLU A 21 -17.23 -20.19 -13.22
C GLU A 21 -17.44 -18.66 -13.30
N ASP A 22 -17.14 -17.96 -12.24
CA ASP A 22 -17.20 -16.51 -12.23
C ASP A 22 -16.11 -15.99 -13.16
N SER A 23 -16.54 -15.28 -14.19
CA SER A 23 -15.65 -14.78 -15.25
C SER A 23 -15.60 -13.24 -15.30
N LEU A 24 -16.41 -12.57 -14.49
CA LEU A 24 -16.45 -11.12 -14.45
C LEU A 24 -15.52 -10.61 -13.34
N PRO A 25 -14.67 -9.62 -13.64
CA PRO A 25 -13.87 -9.00 -12.59
C PRO A 25 -14.73 -8.07 -11.73
N PRO A 26 -14.36 -7.89 -10.44
CA PRO A 26 -15.08 -7.00 -9.55
C PRO A 26 -15.04 -5.54 -10.02
N GLU A 27 -16.11 -4.80 -9.79
CA GLU A 27 -16.16 -3.36 -9.97
C GLU A 27 -15.49 -2.66 -8.79
N LEU A 28 -14.70 -1.62 -9.07
CA LEU A 28 -13.99 -0.84 -8.06
C LEU A 28 -14.13 0.65 -8.32
N SER A 29 -14.61 1.39 -7.33
CA SER A 29 -14.68 2.84 -7.33
C SER A 29 -13.90 3.39 -6.13
N VAL A 30 -12.98 4.34 -6.37
CA VAL A 30 -12.24 5.05 -5.31
C VAL A 30 -12.77 6.48 -5.24
N SER A 31 -13.28 6.87 -4.08
CA SER A 31 -13.88 8.18 -3.83
C SER A 31 -12.92 9.17 -3.16
N ALA A 32 -11.93 8.67 -2.40
CA ALA A 32 -10.87 9.46 -1.81
C ALA A 32 -9.55 8.67 -1.80
N PRO A 33 -8.40 9.39 -1.90
CA PRO A 33 -8.30 10.82 -2.17
C PRO A 33 -8.68 11.15 -3.62
N LEU A 34 -8.90 12.42 -3.90
CA LEU A 34 -9.06 12.89 -5.28
C LEU A 34 -7.71 12.84 -5.99
N SER A 35 -7.73 12.54 -7.28
CA SER A 35 -6.51 12.58 -8.10
C SER A 35 -5.85 13.96 -8.04
N MET A 36 -4.52 14.01 -8.04
CA MET A 36 -3.68 15.20 -7.93
C MET A 36 -3.77 15.92 -6.57
N SER A 37 -4.33 15.29 -5.53
CA SER A 37 -4.25 15.80 -4.16
C SER A 37 -2.81 15.82 -3.65
N SER A 38 -2.48 16.78 -2.78
CA SER A 38 -1.15 16.94 -2.21
C SER A 38 -1.17 16.61 -0.73
N PHE A 39 -0.13 15.91 -0.26
CA PHE A 39 0.06 15.51 1.13
C PHE A 39 1.52 15.69 1.52
N ASP A 40 1.78 15.76 2.81
CA ASP A 40 3.15 15.74 3.34
C ASP A 40 3.51 14.31 3.79
N VAL A 41 4.78 13.98 3.74
CA VAL A 41 5.30 12.79 4.43
C VAL A 41 5.01 12.94 5.92
N LEU A 42 4.57 11.88 6.57
CA LEU A 42 3.99 11.77 7.91
C LEU A 42 2.49 12.13 8.00
N ASP A 43 1.84 12.44 6.89
CA ASP A 43 0.38 12.58 6.89
C ASP A 43 -0.34 11.22 6.92
N ASN A 44 -1.57 11.27 7.39
CA ASN A 44 -2.55 10.20 7.25
C ASN A 44 -3.45 10.49 6.05
N ILE A 45 -3.36 9.68 5.01
CA ILE A 45 -4.16 9.80 3.80
C ILE A 45 -5.40 8.92 3.94
N LEU A 46 -6.58 9.54 3.98
CA LEU A 46 -7.84 8.80 3.94
C LEU A 46 -8.04 8.20 2.54
N VAL A 47 -8.18 6.88 2.47
CA VAL A 47 -8.53 6.16 1.24
C VAL A 47 -9.88 5.51 1.44
N SER A 48 -10.84 5.86 0.58
CA SER A 48 -12.21 5.32 0.66
C SER A 48 -12.77 5.04 -0.72
N GLY A 49 -13.76 4.16 -0.76
CA GLY A 49 -14.40 3.76 -2.00
C GLY A 49 -15.37 2.61 -1.80
N SER A 50 -15.77 2.00 -2.90
CA SER A 50 -16.65 0.84 -2.91
C SER A 50 -16.17 -0.21 -3.90
N ALA A 51 -16.41 -1.46 -3.57
CA ALA A 51 -16.21 -2.61 -4.43
C ALA A 51 -17.50 -3.42 -4.51
N SER A 52 -17.83 -3.97 -5.68
CA SER A 52 -18.98 -4.82 -5.87
C SER A 52 -18.72 -5.93 -6.88
N ASP A 53 -19.33 -7.08 -6.65
CA ASP A 53 -19.26 -8.23 -7.55
C ASP A 53 -20.50 -9.13 -7.42
N GLU A 54 -20.76 -10.02 -8.42
CA GLU A 54 -21.76 -11.09 -8.32
C GLU A 54 -21.34 -12.19 -7.33
N SER A 55 -20.02 -12.36 -7.15
CA SER A 55 -19.39 -13.18 -6.12
C SER A 55 -18.99 -12.31 -4.93
N SER A 56 -18.70 -12.92 -3.77
CA SER A 56 -18.26 -12.12 -2.62
C SER A 56 -16.86 -11.58 -2.80
N ILE A 57 -16.67 -10.31 -2.42
CA ILE A 57 -15.32 -9.71 -2.32
C ILE A 57 -14.57 -10.39 -1.17
N GLU A 58 -13.36 -10.89 -1.43
CA GLU A 58 -12.52 -11.51 -0.39
C GLU A 58 -11.64 -10.47 0.32
N TRP A 59 -11.03 -9.55 -0.45
CA TRP A 59 -10.20 -8.50 0.13
C TRP A 59 -10.09 -7.26 -0.77
N VAL A 60 -9.79 -6.14 -0.10
CA VAL A 60 -9.33 -4.89 -0.72
C VAL A 60 -7.94 -4.58 -0.19
N GLU A 61 -6.96 -4.41 -1.08
CA GLU A 61 -5.59 -4.01 -0.75
C GLU A 61 -5.34 -2.56 -1.15
N ILE A 62 -4.76 -1.79 -0.23
CA ILE A 62 -4.38 -0.38 -0.44
C ILE A 62 -2.89 -0.26 -0.18
N LYS A 63 -2.13 0.32 -1.10
CA LYS A 63 -0.70 0.60 -0.94
C LYS A 63 -0.25 1.87 -1.67
N LEU A 64 0.79 2.49 -1.15
CA LEU A 64 1.48 3.58 -1.79
C LEU A 64 2.57 3.04 -2.71
N LEU A 65 2.62 3.56 -3.94
CA LEU A 65 3.65 3.27 -4.93
C LEU A 65 4.38 4.55 -5.30
N ASN A 66 5.68 4.47 -5.54
CA ASN A 66 6.47 5.57 -6.08
C ASN A 66 6.20 5.76 -7.59
N GLY A 67 6.79 6.80 -8.20
CA GLY A 67 6.63 7.10 -9.62
C GLY A 67 7.05 5.99 -10.58
N ASN A 68 7.86 5.01 -10.13
CA ASN A 68 8.24 3.83 -10.89
C ASN A 68 7.39 2.59 -10.55
N LEU A 69 6.27 2.79 -9.87
CA LEU A 69 5.34 1.75 -9.39
C LEU A 69 5.95 0.75 -8.40
N GLY A 70 7.10 1.08 -7.80
CA GLY A 70 7.66 0.34 -6.68
C GLY A 70 6.91 0.66 -5.39
N SER A 71 6.78 -0.33 -4.48
CA SER A 71 6.12 -0.13 -3.19
C SER A 71 6.86 0.91 -2.35
N ALA A 72 6.13 1.89 -1.83
CA ALA A 72 6.60 2.95 -0.94
C ALA A 72 5.98 2.87 0.46
N SER A 73 5.07 1.92 0.70
CA SER A 73 4.52 1.61 2.03
C SER A 73 4.22 0.13 2.17
N ALA A 74 4.02 -0.33 3.41
CA ALA A 74 3.37 -1.61 3.66
C ALA A 74 1.91 -1.56 3.16
N PRO A 75 1.36 -2.68 2.65
CA PRO A 75 -0.02 -2.73 2.21
C PRO A 75 -0.98 -2.75 3.42
N ILE A 76 -2.13 -2.10 3.25
CA ILE A 76 -3.29 -2.28 4.13
C ILE A 76 -4.22 -3.26 3.43
N VAL A 77 -4.61 -4.33 4.12
CA VAL A 77 -5.52 -5.35 3.58
C VAL A 77 -6.79 -5.38 4.44
N LEU A 78 -7.92 -5.14 3.81
CA LEU A 78 -9.25 -5.24 4.40
C LEU A 78 -9.92 -6.50 3.86
N THR A 79 -10.25 -7.44 4.73
CA THR A 79 -10.93 -8.69 4.36
C THR A 79 -12.43 -8.56 4.60
N THR A 80 -13.22 -9.13 3.69
CA THR A 80 -14.69 -9.13 3.75
C THR A 80 -15.22 -10.42 3.15
N ASN A 81 -16.52 -10.59 3.09
CA ASN A 81 -17.23 -11.66 2.38
C ASN A 81 -18.58 -11.13 1.87
N GLU A 82 -18.60 -9.84 1.50
CA GLU A 82 -19.79 -9.16 1.04
C GLU A 82 -19.80 -9.02 -0.49
N LEU A 83 -20.98 -8.96 -1.09
CA LEU A 83 -21.15 -8.69 -2.52
C LEU A 83 -20.94 -7.20 -2.86
N ASN A 84 -21.22 -6.33 -1.89
CA ASN A 84 -21.01 -4.90 -1.97
C ASN A 84 -20.28 -4.46 -0.71
N PHE A 85 -19.07 -3.96 -0.87
CA PHE A 85 -18.21 -3.58 0.25
C PHE A 85 -17.81 -2.12 0.13
N GLU A 86 -18.22 -1.30 1.09
CA GLU A 86 -17.72 0.06 1.26
C GLU A 86 -16.49 0.01 2.17
N PHE A 87 -15.38 0.57 1.71
CA PHE A 87 -14.14 0.59 2.46
C PHE A 87 -13.66 2.00 2.79
N SER A 88 -13.01 2.11 3.94
CA SER A 88 -12.34 3.31 4.38
C SER A 88 -11.14 2.93 5.25
N ALA A 89 -9.96 3.41 4.89
CA ALA A 89 -8.72 3.16 5.62
C ALA A 89 -7.85 4.41 5.66
N SER A 90 -7.03 4.52 6.70
CA SER A 90 -6.04 5.59 6.84
C SER A 90 -4.67 5.04 6.47
N LEU A 91 -4.11 5.50 5.36
CA LEU A 91 -2.76 5.18 4.92
C LEU A 91 -1.79 6.19 5.52
N PHE A 92 -1.00 5.76 6.50
CA PHE A 92 0.04 6.58 7.12
C PHE A 92 1.33 6.49 6.30
N VAL A 93 1.86 7.65 5.89
CA VAL A 93 3.11 7.78 5.11
C VAL A 93 4.27 7.94 6.08
N ASP A 94 4.77 6.85 6.65
CA ASP A 94 5.73 6.82 7.77
C ASP A 94 7.21 6.86 7.37
N ASP A 95 7.54 6.68 6.08
CA ASP A 95 8.92 6.71 5.62
C ASP A 95 9.41 8.15 5.36
N ILE A 96 10.17 8.68 6.32
CA ILE A 96 10.76 10.03 6.26
C ILE A 96 11.79 10.22 5.14
N HIS A 97 12.22 9.14 4.47
CA HIS A 97 13.19 9.17 3.38
C HIS A 97 12.54 9.30 2.00
N LEU A 98 11.21 9.31 1.94
CA LEU A 98 10.51 9.56 0.68
C LEU A 98 10.81 10.97 0.17
N SER A 99 11.16 11.06 -1.10
CA SER A 99 11.41 12.34 -1.77
C SER A 99 10.10 13.00 -2.21
N SER A 100 10.10 14.31 -2.36
CA SER A 100 8.98 15.02 -2.98
C SER A 100 8.79 14.57 -4.43
N GLY A 101 7.53 14.40 -4.85
CA GLY A 101 7.19 13.99 -6.21
C GLY A 101 5.83 13.32 -6.32
N ASN A 102 5.59 12.74 -7.50
CA ASN A 102 4.35 12.03 -7.80
C ASN A 102 4.42 10.59 -7.31
N TYR A 103 3.36 10.17 -6.66
CA TYR A 103 3.12 8.84 -6.13
C TYR A 103 1.76 8.34 -6.58
N PHE A 104 1.51 7.05 -6.44
CA PHE A 104 0.22 6.44 -6.75
C PHE A 104 -0.29 5.67 -5.54
N ILE A 105 -1.55 5.91 -5.18
CA ILE A 105 -2.28 5.02 -4.30
C ILE A 105 -2.92 3.96 -5.18
N LYS A 106 -2.45 2.72 -5.06
CA LYS A 106 -3.04 1.57 -5.72
C LYS A 106 -4.07 0.95 -4.77
N VAL A 107 -5.29 0.84 -5.24
CA VAL A 107 -6.35 0.06 -4.60
C VAL A 107 -6.64 -1.14 -5.48
N SER A 108 -6.57 -2.33 -4.92
CA SER A 108 -6.89 -3.57 -5.61
C SER A 108 -7.99 -4.31 -4.86
N VAL A 109 -8.92 -4.89 -5.60
CA VAL A 109 -9.99 -5.73 -5.06
C VAL A 109 -9.94 -7.11 -5.70
N PHE A 110 -10.18 -8.16 -4.91
CA PHE A 110 -10.17 -9.57 -5.32
C PHE A 110 -11.45 -10.26 -4.84
N ASP A 111 -12.06 -11.03 -5.74
CA ASP A 111 -13.32 -11.77 -5.53
C ASP A 111 -13.14 -13.29 -5.31
N GLY A 112 -11.88 -13.75 -5.24
CA GLY A 112 -11.54 -15.17 -5.17
C GLY A 112 -11.09 -15.75 -6.52
N ASN A 113 -11.40 -15.08 -7.66
CA ASN A 113 -11.01 -15.50 -9.00
C ASN A 113 -10.28 -14.40 -9.77
N ASN A 114 -10.78 -13.15 -9.70
CA ASN A 114 -10.33 -12.02 -10.50
C ASN A 114 -9.85 -10.87 -9.61
N THR A 115 -9.01 -10.01 -10.18
CA THR A 115 -8.52 -8.81 -9.50
C THR A 115 -8.74 -7.58 -10.37
N THR A 116 -9.35 -6.54 -9.80
CA THR A 116 -9.41 -5.20 -10.38
C THR A 116 -8.54 -4.24 -9.58
N SER A 117 -7.87 -3.31 -10.26
CA SER A 117 -7.03 -2.31 -9.60
C SER A 117 -7.31 -0.92 -10.15
N ASN A 118 -7.29 0.06 -9.26
CA ASN A 118 -7.36 1.49 -9.57
C ASN A 118 -6.13 2.21 -9.01
N PHE A 119 -5.64 3.23 -9.73
CA PHE A 119 -4.47 4.03 -9.36
C PHE A 119 -4.89 5.48 -9.27
N VAL A 120 -4.72 6.06 -8.08
CA VAL A 120 -4.96 7.48 -7.83
C VAL A 120 -3.63 8.18 -7.71
N GLU A 121 -3.32 9.09 -8.64
CA GLU A 121 -2.11 9.89 -8.59
C GLU A 121 -2.22 10.96 -7.51
N ILE A 122 -1.17 11.10 -6.69
CA ILE A 122 -1.04 12.12 -5.64
C ILE A 122 0.35 12.75 -5.70
N SER A 123 0.51 13.89 -5.06
CA SER A 123 1.82 14.53 -4.83
C SER A 123 2.20 14.41 -3.36
N LEU A 124 3.44 14.01 -3.07
CA LEU A 124 4.00 14.04 -1.72
C LEU A 124 5.08 15.11 -1.60
N SER A 125 5.11 15.79 -0.47
CA SER A 125 6.20 16.68 -0.06
C SER A 125 7.07 15.98 0.99
N ALA A 126 8.38 15.92 0.74
CA ALA A 126 9.34 15.33 1.66
C ALA A 126 9.43 16.13 2.96
N VAL A 127 9.80 15.45 4.05
CA VAL A 127 10.17 16.13 5.28
C VAL A 127 11.41 17.02 5.01
N PRO A 128 11.37 18.33 5.32
CA PRO A 128 12.52 19.21 5.13
C PRO A 128 13.71 18.72 5.97
N LEU A 129 14.87 18.52 5.31
CA LEU A 129 16.11 18.23 6.02
C LEU A 129 16.63 19.51 6.66
N VAL A 130 16.61 19.58 7.98
CA VAL A 130 17.17 20.68 8.76
C VAL A 130 18.49 20.22 9.34
N LEU A 131 19.59 20.89 8.93
CA LEU A 131 20.89 20.65 9.53
C LEU A 131 20.85 21.13 11.00
N LYS A 132 20.87 20.17 11.92
CA LYS A 132 20.85 20.49 13.37
C LYS A 132 22.24 20.85 13.87
N ASN A 133 23.23 20.01 13.57
CA ASN A 133 24.59 20.18 14.06
C ASN A 133 25.59 19.69 13.01
N THR A 134 26.76 20.35 12.99
CA THR A 134 27.91 19.87 12.24
C THR A 134 29.00 19.53 13.23
N PHE A 135 29.60 18.35 13.07
CA PHE A 135 30.73 17.93 13.91
C PHE A 135 31.99 17.80 13.07
N LEU A 136 33.11 18.23 13.65
CA LEU A 136 34.45 18.05 13.11
C LEU A 136 35.20 17.04 14.01
N VAL A 137 35.76 16.02 13.41
CA VAL A 137 36.69 15.11 14.08
C VAL A 137 38.11 15.46 13.70
N SER A 138 38.94 15.75 14.69
CA SER A 138 40.38 15.95 14.52
C SER A 138 41.11 14.76 15.16
N ALA A 139 42.03 14.15 14.40
CA ALA A 139 42.83 13.03 14.86
C ALA A 139 44.31 13.45 14.91
N SER A 140 45.00 13.04 15.99
CA SER A 140 46.44 13.09 16.10
C SER A 140 46.96 11.68 16.40
N SER A 141 48.27 11.49 16.51
CA SER A 141 48.88 10.16 16.69
C SER A 141 48.32 9.39 17.91
N ASN A 142 47.84 10.08 18.94
CA ASN A 142 47.39 9.46 20.19
C ASN A 142 46.05 9.98 20.73
N SER A 143 45.32 10.83 19.96
CA SER A 143 44.05 11.34 20.45
C SER A 143 43.08 11.65 19.31
N PHE A 144 41.80 11.54 19.60
CA PHE A 144 40.69 12.01 18.75
C PHE A 144 39.93 13.09 19.50
N ASN A 145 39.65 14.20 18.84
CA ASN A 145 38.85 15.28 19.42
C ASN A 145 37.59 15.49 18.56
N LEU A 146 36.45 15.55 19.20
CA LEU A 146 35.16 15.86 18.59
C LEU A 146 34.78 17.30 18.91
N TYR A 147 34.57 18.08 17.88
CA TYR A 147 34.14 19.48 17.97
C TYR A 147 32.75 19.65 17.37
N GLU A 148 31.89 20.41 18.01
CA GLU A 148 30.68 20.92 17.41
C GLU A 148 30.98 22.26 16.72
N VAL A 149 30.54 22.40 15.48
CA VAL A 149 30.69 23.64 14.70
C VAL A 149 29.44 24.48 14.88
N SER A 150 29.59 25.71 15.43
CA SER A 150 28.52 26.67 15.62
C SER A 150 28.91 28.00 15.00
N GLY A 151 28.28 28.34 13.86
CA GLY A 151 28.65 29.50 13.06
C GLY A 151 30.14 29.45 12.65
N ASN A 152 30.93 30.46 13.04
CA ASN A 152 32.36 30.53 12.74
C ASN A 152 33.27 30.01 13.87
N SER A 153 32.71 29.31 14.87
CA SER A 153 33.46 28.78 16.02
C SER A 153 33.32 27.25 16.12
N THR A 154 34.32 26.63 16.75
CA THR A 154 34.30 25.22 17.12
C THR A 154 34.36 25.06 18.62
N ILE A 155 33.52 24.20 19.15
CA ILE A 155 33.44 23.89 20.58
C ILE A 155 33.86 22.44 20.78
N LEU A 156 34.93 22.19 21.56
CA LEU A 156 35.34 20.84 21.90
C LEU A 156 34.25 20.17 22.73
N LYS A 157 33.73 19.04 22.28
CA LYS A 157 32.73 18.23 23.00
C LYS A 157 33.36 17.08 23.77
N GLU A 158 34.32 16.41 23.15
CA GLU A 158 34.92 15.22 23.73
C GLU A 158 36.34 15.01 23.21
N SER A 159 37.20 14.43 24.06
CA SER A 159 38.58 14.06 23.72
C SER A 159 38.82 12.62 24.18
N PHE A 160 39.32 11.79 23.28
CA PHE A 160 39.67 10.38 23.52
C PHE A 160 41.18 10.22 23.36
N ASN A 161 41.83 9.62 24.37
CA ASN A 161 43.29 9.33 24.39
C ASN A 161 43.54 7.85 24.24
#